data_715158968c4ce292ce1b93ac835184af
#
_entry.id   715158968c4ce292ce1b93ac835184af
#
_cell.length_a   1.000
_cell.length_b   1.000
_cell.length_c   1.000
_cell.angle_alpha   90.00
_cell.angle_beta   90.00
_cell.angle_gamma   90.00
#
_symmetry.space_group_name_H-M   'P 1'
#
loop_
_entity.id
_entity.type
_entity.pdbx_description
1 polymer ?
#
loop_
_entity_poly.entity_id
_entity_poly.type
_entity_poly.pdbx_seq_one_letter_code
_entity_poly.pdbx_strand_id
1 'polypeptide(L)'
;MSHPDQDAKSLNSDWQARRLAATPRGVAVLQNFYAERALNAELWDVEGRRFIDFASGIAVLNTGHRHPRVQAAIAAQLQAFHHTAYQVVPYAGYVTLAERINAAMPGDWAKKTAFFTTGAEAVENAIKIARAATGRSGVIAFDGAFHGRTMMGMALTGKVQPYKA
;
A
#
# COMPACT_ATOMS: atom_id res chain seq x y z
N MET A 1 42.74 5.44 -29.89
CA MET A 1 42.01 5.07 -28.64
C MET A 1 40.57 5.53 -28.82
N SER A 2 39.72 4.63 -29.23
CA SER A 2 38.28 4.84 -29.40
C SER A 2 37.63 4.80 -28.03
N HIS A 3 36.93 5.88 -27.65
CA HIS A 3 36.09 5.90 -26.48
C HIS A 3 34.97 4.84 -26.63
N PRO A 4 34.71 3.99 -25.63
CA PRO A 4 33.58 3.07 -25.71
C PRO A 4 32.28 3.84 -25.54
N ASP A 5 31.35 3.51 -26.39
CA ASP A 5 29.91 3.74 -26.40
C ASP A 5 29.34 4.54 -25.20
N GLN A 6 29.10 5.84 -25.41
CA GLN A 6 28.32 6.68 -24.49
C GLN A 6 26.79 6.59 -24.76
N ASP A 7 26.36 5.72 -25.66
CA ASP A 7 24.94 5.62 -26.08
C ASP A 7 24.23 4.35 -25.65
N ALA A 8 24.78 3.53 -24.76
CA ALA A 8 24.02 2.44 -24.16
C ALA A 8 22.94 3.00 -23.24
N LYS A 9 21.71 3.08 -23.75
CA LYS A 9 20.54 3.52 -23.01
C LYS A 9 20.39 2.67 -21.75
N SER A 10 20.36 3.30 -20.56
CA SER A 10 20.28 2.54 -19.32
C SER A 10 18.94 1.81 -19.21
N LEU A 11 18.93 0.60 -18.58
CA LEU A 11 17.71 -0.18 -18.36
C LEU A 11 16.65 0.63 -17.60
N ASN A 12 17.06 1.45 -16.64
CA ASN A 12 16.14 2.34 -15.92
C ASN A 12 15.51 3.39 -16.85
N SER A 13 16.27 3.97 -17.77
CA SER A 13 15.72 4.94 -18.73
C SER A 13 14.76 4.30 -19.73
N ASP A 14 15.00 3.06 -20.13
CA ASP A 14 14.08 2.31 -20.98
C ASP A 14 12.76 2.01 -20.28
N TRP A 15 12.81 1.52 -19.05
CA TRP A 15 11.61 1.32 -18.24
C TRP A 15 10.84 2.63 -18.02
N GLN A 16 11.55 3.74 -17.80
CA GLN A 16 10.93 5.06 -17.63
C GLN A 16 10.19 5.49 -18.91
N ALA A 17 10.77 5.31 -20.08
CA ALA A 17 10.12 5.61 -21.35
C ALA A 17 8.86 4.75 -21.57
N ARG A 18 8.96 3.45 -21.30
CA ARG A 18 7.83 2.51 -21.38
C ARG A 18 6.71 2.89 -20.42
N ARG A 19 7.04 3.27 -19.17
CA ARG A 19 6.05 3.75 -18.19
C ARG A 19 5.33 4.98 -18.70
N LEU A 20 6.06 5.99 -19.19
CA LEU A 20 5.47 7.23 -19.69
C LEU A 20 4.53 6.98 -20.89
N ALA A 21 4.83 5.99 -21.71
CA ALA A 21 3.98 5.60 -22.82
C ALA A 21 2.73 4.80 -22.37
N ALA A 22 2.85 4.00 -21.31
CA ALA A 22 1.80 3.06 -20.90
C ALA A 22 0.89 3.56 -19.77
N THR A 23 1.30 4.59 -19.01
CA THR A 23 0.54 5.05 -17.84
C THR A 23 0.18 6.53 -17.93
N PRO A 24 -1.00 6.93 -17.41
CA PRO A 24 -1.39 8.33 -17.42
C PRO A 24 -0.53 9.17 -16.46
N ARG A 25 -0.44 10.48 -16.71
CA ARG A 25 0.33 11.45 -15.91
C ARG A 25 -0.02 11.44 -14.42
N GLY A 26 -1.27 11.11 -14.07
CA GLY A 26 -1.72 11.02 -12.68
C GLY A 26 -1.09 9.87 -11.88
N VAL A 27 -0.44 8.89 -12.54
CA VAL A 27 0.37 7.85 -11.89
C VAL A 27 1.79 8.38 -11.70
N ALA A 28 1.96 9.27 -10.72
CA ALA A 28 3.25 9.85 -10.40
C ALA A 28 4.16 8.87 -9.66
N VAL A 29 5.46 8.97 -9.88
CA VAL A 29 6.51 8.27 -9.14
C VAL A 29 7.53 9.26 -8.61
N LEU A 30 8.14 8.96 -7.47
CA LEU A 30 9.14 9.84 -6.85
C LEU A 30 10.56 9.57 -7.36
N GLN A 31 10.83 8.36 -7.85
CA GLN A 31 12.15 7.93 -8.29
C GLN A 31 12.12 7.44 -9.73
N ASN A 32 13.24 7.59 -10.42
CA ASN A 32 13.40 7.18 -11.82
C ASN A 32 14.18 5.87 -11.98
N PHE A 33 14.33 5.09 -10.92
CA PHE A 33 14.89 3.75 -10.98
C PHE A 33 13.81 2.69 -10.73
N TYR A 34 14.01 1.51 -11.26
CA TYR A 34 13.04 0.42 -11.21
C TYR A 34 13.59 -0.72 -10.37
N ALA A 35 12.88 -1.05 -9.30
CA ALA A 35 13.28 -2.12 -8.39
C ALA A 35 13.16 -3.49 -9.07
N GLU A 36 14.20 -4.31 -8.94
CA GLU A 36 14.22 -5.71 -9.39
C GLU A 36 14.08 -6.68 -8.22
N ARG A 37 14.79 -6.41 -7.13
CA ARG A 37 14.76 -7.24 -5.93
C ARG A 37 14.94 -6.43 -4.66
N ALA A 38 14.52 -6.99 -3.55
CA ALA A 38 14.72 -6.39 -2.22
C ALA A 38 14.91 -7.48 -1.15
N LEU A 39 15.62 -7.15 -0.07
CA LEU A 39 15.83 -8.03 1.07
C LEU A 39 16.10 -7.19 2.33
N ASN A 40 15.40 -7.47 3.42
CA ASN A 40 15.46 -6.68 4.66
C ASN A 40 15.26 -5.19 4.39
N ALA A 41 16.25 -4.34 4.65
CA ALA A 41 16.23 -2.90 4.42
C ALA A 41 16.92 -2.48 3.10
N GLU A 42 17.17 -3.41 2.21
CA GLU A 42 17.93 -3.17 0.99
C GLU A 42 17.07 -3.42 -0.26
N LEU A 43 17.32 -2.63 -1.29
CA LEU A 43 16.67 -2.71 -2.59
C LEU A 43 17.73 -2.62 -3.69
N TRP A 44 17.58 -3.38 -4.76
CA TRP A 44 18.40 -3.31 -5.97
C TRP A 44 17.53 -3.00 -7.17
N ASP A 45 18.01 -2.10 -8.00
CA ASP A 45 17.35 -1.79 -9.25
C ASP A 45 17.73 -2.76 -10.37
N VAL A 46 17.10 -2.56 -11.52
CA VAL A 46 17.32 -3.37 -12.74
C VAL A 46 18.75 -3.27 -13.30
N GLU A 47 19.56 -2.33 -12.83
CA GLU A 47 20.98 -2.16 -13.18
C GLU A 47 21.90 -2.72 -12.08
N GLY A 48 21.34 -3.36 -11.05
CA GLY A 48 22.08 -3.93 -9.94
C GLY A 48 22.58 -2.93 -8.90
N ARG A 49 22.21 -1.65 -9.01
CA ARG A 49 22.60 -0.63 -8.00
C ARG A 49 21.83 -0.89 -6.71
N ARG A 50 22.55 -0.85 -5.59
CA ARG A 50 22.03 -1.09 -4.26
C ARG A 50 21.61 0.21 -3.58
N PHE A 51 20.45 0.18 -2.95
CA PHE A 51 19.90 1.28 -2.16
C PHE A 51 19.49 0.80 -0.77
N ILE A 52 19.54 1.68 0.22
CA ILE A 52 18.88 1.46 1.51
C ILE A 52 17.44 1.97 1.39
N ASP A 53 16.48 1.12 1.67
CA ASP A 53 15.06 1.46 1.54
C ASP A 53 14.52 2.11 2.81
N PHE A 54 14.66 3.43 2.92
CA PHE A 54 14.03 4.22 3.97
C PHE A 54 12.53 4.51 3.70
N ALA A 55 12.04 4.25 2.50
CA ALA A 55 10.63 4.44 2.18
C ALA A 55 9.76 3.30 2.72
N SER A 56 10.31 2.09 2.80
CA SER A 56 9.67 0.89 3.35
C SER A 56 8.21 0.70 2.87
N GLY A 57 7.96 0.93 1.56
CA GLY A 57 6.61 0.88 0.99
C GLY A 57 5.65 1.93 1.58
N ILE A 58 6.15 3.13 1.93
CA ILE A 58 5.47 4.19 2.68
C ILE A 58 5.13 3.71 4.10
N ALA A 59 6.18 3.27 4.80
CA ALA A 59 6.20 2.86 6.21
C ALA A 59 5.30 1.65 6.56
N VAL A 60 5.18 0.68 5.67
CA VAL A 60 4.38 -0.54 5.92
C VAL A 60 5.22 -1.80 6.10
N LEU A 61 6.50 -1.80 5.72
CA LEU A 61 7.39 -2.96 5.80
C LEU A 61 8.15 -3.03 7.13
N ASN A 62 7.45 -3.10 8.24
CA ASN A 62 8.05 -3.10 9.58
C ASN A 62 9.00 -4.28 9.85
N THR A 63 8.85 -5.38 9.12
CA THR A 63 9.71 -6.57 9.22
C THR A 63 10.81 -6.61 8.16
N GLY A 64 10.90 -5.58 7.32
CA GLY A 64 11.74 -5.58 6.13
C GLY A 64 11.18 -6.43 4.99
N HIS A 65 11.86 -6.34 3.84
CA HIS A 65 11.50 -7.12 2.66
C HIS A 65 11.78 -8.61 2.88
N ARG A 66 10.87 -9.46 2.44
CA ARG A 66 11.04 -10.91 2.38
C ARG A 66 11.37 -11.57 3.74
N HIS A 67 10.73 -11.12 4.81
CA HIS A 67 10.90 -11.77 6.12
C HIS A 67 10.59 -13.27 6.03
N PRO A 68 11.48 -14.19 6.47
CA PRO A 68 11.34 -15.63 6.21
C PRO A 68 10.02 -16.23 6.70
N ARG A 69 9.54 -15.84 7.87
CA ARG A 69 8.28 -16.33 8.42
C ARG A 69 7.07 -15.87 7.60
N VAL A 70 7.10 -14.63 7.06
CA VAL A 70 6.04 -14.11 6.19
C VAL A 70 6.04 -14.85 4.86
N GLN A 71 7.22 -15.05 4.25
CA GLN A 71 7.32 -15.83 3.01
C GLN A 71 6.82 -17.27 3.18
N ALA A 72 7.19 -17.94 4.27
CA ALA A 72 6.73 -19.31 4.54
C ALA A 72 5.20 -19.37 4.69
N ALA A 73 4.59 -18.41 5.41
CA ALA A 73 3.15 -18.35 5.57
C ALA A 73 2.42 -18.10 4.23
N ILE A 74 2.96 -17.21 3.38
CA ILE A 74 2.42 -16.95 2.04
C ILE A 74 2.51 -18.22 1.18
N ALA A 75 3.67 -18.88 1.15
CA ALA A 75 3.87 -20.10 0.38
C ALA A 75 2.90 -21.23 0.81
N ALA A 76 2.69 -21.41 2.11
CA ALA A 76 1.74 -22.36 2.64
C ALA A 76 0.29 -22.02 2.22
N GLN A 77 -0.10 -20.75 2.30
CA GLN A 77 -1.44 -20.32 1.88
C GLN A 77 -1.68 -20.53 0.38
N LEU A 78 -0.65 -20.28 -0.46
CA LEU A 78 -0.73 -20.49 -1.91
C LEU A 78 -0.98 -21.94 -2.30
N GLN A 79 -0.55 -22.91 -1.48
CA GLN A 79 -0.85 -24.33 -1.69
C GLN A 79 -2.29 -24.70 -1.31
N ALA A 80 -2.96 -23.90 -0.48
CA ALA A 80 -4.32 -24.17 -0.04
C ALA A 80 -5.35 -23.54 -1.00
N PHE A 81 -5.34 -22.24 -1.16
CA PHE A 81 -6.19 -21.50 -2.11
C PHE A 81 -5.75 -20.03 -2.20
N HIS A 82 -6.14 -19.35 -3.29
CA HIS A 82 -5.82 -17.95 -3.53
C HIS A 82 -6.96 -17.00 -3.16
N HIS A 83 -8.19 -17.34 -3.49
CA HIS A 83 -9.35 -16.47 -3.31
C HIS A 83 -10.65 -17.28 -3.26
N THR A 84 -11.56 -16.89 -2.37
CA THR A 84 -12.88 -17.53 -2.25
C THR A 84 -14.05 -16.55 -2.31
N ALA A 85 -13.78 -15.24 -2.43
CA ALA A 85 -14.74 -14.18 -2.15
C ALA A 85 -15.36 -14.38 -0.74
N TYR A 86 -14.74 -13.84 0.30
CA TYR A 86 -15.04 -14.12 1.72
C TYR A 86 -16.53 -14.12 2.06
N GLN A 87 -17.31 -13.24 1.47
CA GLN A 87 -18.77 -13.18 1.68
C GLN A 87 -19.53 -14.37 1.07
N VAL A 88 -18.90 -15.12 0.15
CA VAL A 88 -19.49 -16.33 -0.46
C VAL A 88 -19.03 -17.56 0.30
N VAL A 89 -17.71 -17.71 0.48
CA VAL A 89 -17.12 -18.80 1.26
C VAL A 89 -16.09 -18.22 2.23
N PRO A 90 -16.45 -18.08 3.52
CA PRO A 90 -15.52 -17.54 4.51
C PRO A 90 -14.37 -18.50 4.80
N TYR A 91 -13.26 -17.98 5.32
CA TYR A 91 -12.08 -18.76 5.69
C TYR A 91 -11.50 -18.31 7.03
N ALA A 92 -10.89 -19.27 7.74
CA ALA A 92 -10.43 -19.10 9.12
C ALA A 92 -9.40 -17.98 9.29
N GLY A 93 -8.51 -17.76 8.30
CA GLY A 93 -7.47 -16.72 8.39
C GLY A 93 -8.03 -15.31 8.59
N TYR A 94 -9.15 -14.99 7.97
CA TYR A 94 -9.83 -13.70 8.17
C TYR A 94 -10.34 -13.56 9.61
N VAL A 95 -11.00 -14.60 10.13
CA VAL A 95 -11.57 -14.60 11.48
C VAL A 95 -10.44 -14.48 12.52
N THR A 96 -9.42 -15.32 12.42
CA THR A 96 -8.27 -15.31 13.34
C THR A 96 -7.55 -13.95 13.35
N LEU A 97 -7.39 -13.31 12.19
CA LEU A 97 -6.78 -11.98 12.13
C LEU A 97 -7.67 -10.92 12.81
N ALA A 98 -9.00 -10.97 12.57
CA ALA A 98 -9.95 -10.08 13.21
C ALA A 98 -9.93 -10.22 14.74
N GLU A 99 -9.92 -11.46 15.26
CA GLU A 99 -9.81 -11.73 16.70
C GLU A 99 -8.53 -11.17 17.30
N ARG A 100 -7.39 -11.37 16.64
CA ARG A 100 -6.09 -10.83 17.10
C ARG A 100 -6.06 -9.31 17.11
N ILE A 101 -6.62 -8.66 16.11
CA ILE A 101 -6.72 -7.18 16.07
C ILE A 101 -7.64 -6.69 17.18
N ASN A 102 -8.82 -7.30 17.36
CA ASN A 102 -9.75 -6.94 18.43
C ASN A 102 -9.10 -7.06 19.81
N ALA A 103 -8.33 -8.11 20.05
CA ALA A 103 -7.62 -8.32 21.32
C ALA A 103 -6.46 -7.32 21.53
N ALA A 104 -5.79 -6.87 20.46
CA ALA A 104 -4.69 -5.92 20.54
C ALA A 104 -5.14 -4.46 20.72
N MET A 105 -6.38 -4.13 20.37
CA MET A 105 -6.91 -2.77 20.49
C MET A 105 -7.27 -2.43 21.95
N PRO A 106 -6.91 -1.23 22.44
CA PRO A 106 -7.19 -0.82 23.79
C PRO A 106 -8.70 -0.72 24.09
N GLY A 107 -9.04 -0.75 25.38
CA GLY A 107 -10.42 -0.70 25.89
C GLY A 107 -11.01 -2.10 26.08
N ASP A 108 -12.02 -2.18 26.95
CA ASP A 108 -12.66 -3.40 27.43
C ASP A 108 -14.04 -3.68 26.78
N TRP A 109 -14.52 -2.82 25.90
CA TRP A 109 -15.76 -3.02 25.15
C TRP A 109 -15.60 -4.04 24.01
N ALA A 110 -16.70 -4.63 23.58
CA ALA A 110 -16.73 -5.52 22.44
C ALA A 110 -16.33 -4.80 21.14
N LYS A 111 -15.37 -5.36 20.42
CA LYS A 111 -14.83 -4.83 19.18
C LYS A 111 -15.11 -5.77 18.01
N LYS A 112 -15.24 -5.22 16.82
CA LYS A 112 -15.36 -5.98 15.56
C LYS A 112 -14.48 -5.35 14.50
N THR A 113 -13.77 -6.19 13.75
CA THR A 113 -12.88 -5.77 12.68
C THR A 113 -13.46 -6.17 11.33
N ALA A 114 -13.46 -5.23 10.38
CA ALA A 114 -13.71 -5.48 8.97
C ALA A 114 -12.46 -5.10 8.16
N PHE A 115 -12.12 -5.91 7.15
CA PHE A 115 -10.98 -5.67 6.28
C PHE A 115 -11.43 -5.13 4.92
N PHE A 116 -10.61 -4.23 4.38
CA PHE A 116 -10.79 -3.61 3.07
C PHE A 116 -9.47 -3.71 2.29
N THR A 117 -9.53 -3.58 0.98
CA THR A 117 -8.37 -3.76 0.10
C THR A 117 -7.38 -2.61 0.22
N THR A 118 -7.85 -1.40 0.51
CA THR A 118 -7.01 -0.19 0.63
C THR A 118 -7.35 0.63 1.87
N GLY A 119 -6.40 1.46 2.31
CA GLY A 119 -6.66 2.45 3.37
C GLY A 119 -7.74 3.46 3.00
N ALA A 120 -7.83 3.84 1.72
CA ALA A 120 -8.90 4.72 1.23
C ALA A 120 -10.29 4.09 1.41
N GLU A 121 -10.45 2.81 1.06
CA GLU A 121 -11.71 2.08 1.28
C GLU A 121 -12.03 1.94 2.76
N ALA A 122 -11.02 1.68 3.61
CA ALA A 122 -11.23 1.62 5.05
C ALA A 122 -11.74 2.96 5.61
N VAL A 123 -11.17 4.09 5.19
CA VAL A 123 -11.62 5.45 5.57
C VAL A 123 -13.04 5.71 5.07
N GLU A 124 -13.36 5.43 3.80
CA GLU A 124 -14.72 5.57 3.24
C GLU A 124 -15.75 4.80 4.07
N ASN A 125 -15.45 3.55 4.41
CA ASN A 125 -16.35 2.72 5.21
C ASN A 125 -16.44 3.18 6.67
N ALA A 126 -15.34 3.64 7.27
CA ALA A 126 -15.37 4.20 8.62
C ALA A 126 -16.32 5.41 8.73
N ILE A 127 -16.24 6.32 7.76
CA ILE A 127 -17.14 7.49 7.70
C ILE A 127 -18.59 7.06 7.46
N LYS A 128 -18.81 6.15 6.54
CA LYS A 128 -20.14 5.62 6.25
C LYS A 128 -20.78 4.98 7.50
N ILE A 129 -20.02 4.16 8.22
CA ILE A 129 -20.47 3.51 9.47
C ILE A 129 -20.73 4.57 10.55
N ALA A 130 -19.81 5.52 10.74
CA ALA A 130 -19.98 6.59 11.74
C ALA A 130 -21.22 7.43 11.48
N ARG A 131 -21.47 7.83 10.23
CA ARG A 131 -22.69 8.59 9.84
C ARG A 131 -23.96 7.77 10.07
N ALA A 132 -23.94 6.50 9.69
CA ALA A 132 -25.11 5.62 9.87
C ALA A 132 -25.40 5.41 11.38
N ALA A 133 -24.39 5.22 12.19
CA ALA A 133 -24.53 4.98 13.63
C ALA A 133 -24.96 6.23 14.42
N THR A 134 -24.54 7.41 14.00
CA THR A 134 -24.78 8.67 14.75
C THR A 134 -25.88 9.54 14.16
N GLY A 135 -26.30 9.33 12.92
CA GLY A 135 -27.19 10.23 12.19
C GLY A 135 -26.55 11.59 11.82
N ARG A 136 -25.24 11.78 12.06
CA ARG A 136 -24.54 13.05 11.81
C ARG A 136 -23.86 13.03 10.46
N SER A 137 -23.95 14.12 9.70
CA SER A 137 -23.31 14.24 8.37
C SER A 137 -21.91 14.85 8.42
N GLY A 138 -21.63 15.73 9.40
CA GLY A 138 -20.38 16.45 9.54
C GLY A 138 -19.22 15.53 9.97
N VAL A 139 -18.02 15.80 9.42
CA VAL A 139 -16.77 15.11 9.78
C VAL A 139 -15.70 16.15 10.03
N ILE A 140 -14.97 16.03 11.14
CA ILE A 140 -13.81 16.85 11.44
C ILE A 140 -12.56 16.14 10.90
N ALA A 141 -11.75 16.85 10.13
CA ALA A 141 -10.46 16.38 9.63
C ALA A 141 -9.37 17.40 10.01
N PHE A 142 -8.12 16.94 10.11
CA PHE A 142 -7.00 17.78 10.50
C PHE A 142 -6.26 18.32 9.27
N ASP A 143 -5.72 19.53 9.38
CA ASP A 143 -4.85 20.09 8.35
C ASP A 143 -3.59 19.22 8.16
N GLY A 144 -3.15 19.12 6.91
CA GLY A 144 -1.99 18.29 6.55
C GLY A 144 -2.24 16.78 6.55
N ALA A 145 -3.40 16.32 7.02
CA ALA A 145 -3.74 14.90 7.01
C ALA A 145 -3.94 14.36 5.58
N PHE A 146 -3.70 13.06 5.40
CA PHE A 146 -3.95 12.35 4.17
C PHE A 146 -4.87 11.14 4.43
N HIS A 147 -6.01 11.11 3.75
CA HIS A 147 -7.04 10.08 3.93
C HIS A 147 -7.33 9.26 2.66
N GLY A 148 -6.52 9.42 1.63
CA GLY A 148 -6.71 8.73 0.36
C GLY A 148 -7.12 9.67 -0.77
N ARG A 149 -7.33 9.09 -1.96
CA ARG A 149 -7.63 9.81 -3.20
C ARG A 149 -9.00 9.46 -3.80
N THR A 150 -9.84 8.78 -3.05
CA THR A 150 -11.27 8.62 -3.35
C THR A 150 -12.01 9.94 -3.08
N MET A 151 -13.24 10.08 -3.53
CA MET A 151 -14.01 11.32 -3.39
C MET A 151 -14.07 11.81 -1.94
N MET A 152 -14.48 10.96 -1.00
CA MET A 152 -14.53 11.31 0.43
C MET A 152 -13.13 11.40 1.03
N GLY A 153 -12.22 10.51 0.68
CA GLY A 153 -10.82 10.55 1.12
C GLY A 153 -10.16 11.88 0.76
N MET A 154 -10.37 12.40 -0.47
CA MET A 154 -9.89 13.72 -0.88
C MET A 154 -10.61 14.87 -0.16
N ALA A 155 -11.92 14.74 0.09
CA ALA A 155 -12.66 15.76 0.83
C ALA A 155 -12.09 15.96 2.24
N LEU A 156 -11.63 14.91 2.89
CA LEU A 156 -11.03 14.92 4.21
C LEU A 156 -9.53 15.24 4.22
N THR A 157 -8.85 15.08 3.08
CA THR A 157 -7.39 15.30 2.99
C THR A 157 -7.08 16.79 3.13
N GLY A 158 -6.28 17.17 4.14
CA GLY A 158 -5.84 18.53 4.39
C GLY A 158 -4.74 19.02 3.44
N LYS A 159 -4.06 18.11 2.72
CA LYS A 159 -3.06 18.44 1.70
C LYS A 159 -3.75 18.88 0.41
N VAL A 160 -3.75 20.17 0.12
CA VAL A 160 -4.36 20.71 -1.12
C VAL A 160 -3.53 20.33 -2.33
N GLN A 161 -2.25 20.69 -2.35
CA GLN A 161 -1.30 20.30 -3.37
C GLN A 161 -0.65 18.95 -3.03
N PRO A 162 -0.55 18.00 -3.93
CA PRO A 162 -1.03 17.98 -5.33
C PRO A 162 -2.42 17.34 -5.51
N TYR A 163 -3.22 17.20 -4.48
CA TYR A 163 -4.41 16.33 -4.48
C TYR A 163 -5.73 17.05 -4.77
N LYS A 164 -5.79 18.35 -4.59
CA LYS A 164 -7.02 19.15 -4.72
C LYS A 164 -6.88 20.36 -5.65
N ALA A 165 -5.74 20.48 -6.34
CA ALA A 165 -5.50 21.60 -7.26
C ALA A 165 -6.08 21.34 -8.64
#